data_559d0f55bd4da91d31d09a43f2b93121
#
_entry.id   559d0f55bd4da91d31d09a43f2b93121
#
_cell.length_a   1.000
_cell.length_b   1.000
_cell.length_c   1.000
_cell.angle_alpha   90.00
_cell.angle_beta   90.00
_cell.angle_gamma   90.00
#
_symmetry.space_group_name_H-M   'P 1'
#
loop_
_entity.id
_entity.type
_entity.pdbx_description
1 polymer ?
#
loop_
_entity_poly.entity_id
_entity_poly.type
_entity_poly.pdbx_seq_one_letter_code
_entity_poly.pdbx_strand_id
1 'polypeptide(L)'
;FNAWWYCTIPMKFVNETNLPLPLFIRGDDVEYGLRNMKNLILMNGICVWHEPFEYKFSSSMYYYIFRNRLIDNAIHEIPYSYKQFLTELKEWFVRELFTYRFKNAQLLLDGANDFLKGIDWLIEQDGEALNSKVMGKGYKMQLINELEVPFDFPVYERTIHLFEGRMH
;
A
#
# COMPACT_ATOMS: atom_id res chain seq x y z
N PHE A 1 13.42 9.32 3.10
CA PHE A 1 12.84 8.16 2.44
C PHE A 1 13.37 8.03 1.02
N ASN A 2 13.67 6.85 0.61
CA ASN A 2 14.39 6.53 -0.61
C ASN A 2 13.58 5.54 -1.46
N ALA A 3 12.67 6.06 -2.28
CA ALA A 3 11.88 5.24 -3.19
C ALA A 3 12.77 4.61 -4.27
N TRP A 4 12.54 3.35 -4.60
CA TRP A 4 13.38 2.60 -5.55
C TRP A 4 13.11 2.88 -7.02
N TRP A 5 12.44 3.96 -7.35
CA TRP A 5 12.28 4.38 -8.74
C TRP A 5 13.61 4.76 -9.40
N TYR A 6 14.49 5.40 -8.64
CA TYR A 6 15.88 5.65 -8.99
C TYR A 6 16.69 5.82 -7.71
N CYS A 7 17.46 4.80 -7.37
CA CYS A 7 18.20 4.73 -6.13
C CYS A 7 19.51 3.98 -6.34
N THR A 8 20.57 4.47 -5.75
CA THR A 8 21.86 3.76 -5.68
C THR A 8 22.09 3.31 -4.26
N ILE A 9 22.26 2.01 -4.07
CA ILE A 9 22.54 1.40 -2.78
C ILE A 9 23.98 0.86 -2.81
N PRO A 10 24.82 1.19 -1.82
CA PRO A 10 26.17 0.63 -1.73
C PRO A 10 26.11 -0.90 -1.62
N MET A 11 26.88 -1.61 -2.46
CA MET A 11 26.88 -3.08 -2.51
C MET A 11 27.20 -3.76 -1.18
N LYS A 12 27.92 -3.08 -0.27
CA LYS A 12 28.19 -3.62 1.08
C LYS A 12 26.93 -3.90 1.91
N PHE A 13 25.78 -3.29 1.55
CA PHE A 13 24.49 -3.53 2.21
C PHE A 13 23.71 -4.68 1.56
N VAL A 14 24.10 -5.11 0.36
CA VAL A 14 23.40 -6.16 -0.38
C VAL A 14 24.14 -7.49 -0.17
N ASN A 15 23.66 -8.30 0.75
CA ASN A 15 24.18 -9.63 1.05
C ASN A 15 23.06 -10.55 1.54
N GLU A 16 23.33 -11.84 1.64
CA GLU A 16 22.35 -12.87 1.96
C GLU A 16 21.62 -12.66 3.30
N THR A 17 22.24 -11.98 4.25
CA THR A 17 21.67 -11.70 5.58
C THR A 17 20.97 -10.35 5.65
N ASN A 18 21.00 -9.57 4.58
CA ASN A 18 20.43 -8.21 4.51
C ASN A 18 19.70 -7.97 3.18
N LEU A 19 18.84 -8.89 2.83
CA LEU A 19 17.92 -8.73 1.69
C LEU A 19 16.67 -7.95 2.10
N PRO A 20 15.97 -7.31 1.14
CA PRO A 20 14.64 -6.77 1.40
C PRO A 20 13.69 -7.82 1.97
N LEU A 21 12.79 -7.39 2.83
CA LEU A 21 11.76 -8.29 3.36
C LEU A 21 10.79 -8.72 2.26
N PRO A 22 10.18 -9.92 2.36
CA PRO A 22 9.26 -10.45 1.36
C PRO A 22 7.88 -9.78 1.44
N LEU A 23 7.85 -8.45 1.43
CA LEU A 23 6.63 -7.65 1.49
C LEU A 23 5.83 -7.70 0.20
N PHE A 24 6.47 -8.04 -0.90
CA PHE A 24 6.00 -8.22 -2.26
C PHE A 24 5.66 -6.90 -2.98
N ILE A 25 4.71 -6.12 -2.47
CA ILE A 25 4.31 -4.82 -3.05
C ILE A 25 4.14 -3.82 -1.92
N ARG A 26 4.75 -2.65 -2.05
CA ARG A 26 4.67 -1.52 -1.11
C ARG A 26 5.35 -1.77 0.24
N GLY A 27 6.14 -0.84 0.65
CA GLY A 27 6.82 -0.83 1.95
C GLY A 27 8.21 -1.45 1.94
N ASP A 28 8.53 -2.32 0.98
CA ASP A 28 9.84 -2.96 0.83
C ASP A 28 10.98 -1.96 0.66
N ASP A 29 10.78 -0.94 -0.14
CA ASP A 29 11.73 0.17 -0.33
C ASP A 29 11.84 1.06 0.93
N VAL A 30 10.73 1.28 1.62
CA VAL A 30 10.70 2.04 2.87
C VAL A 30 11.45 1.29 3.96
N GLU A 31 11.11 0.03 4.19
CA GLU A 31 11.71 -0.82 5.22
C GLU A 31 13.22 -0.95 5.01
N TYR A 32 13.62 -1.37 3.81
CA TYR A 32 15.04 -1.57 3.49
C TYR A 32 15.83 -0.28 3.57
N GLY A 33 15.23 0.83 3.12
CA GLY A 33 15.80 2.17 3.23
C GLY A 33 16.01 2.59 4.69
N LEU A 34 15.00 2.45 5.56
CA LEU A 34 15.10 2.79 6.98
C LEU A 34 16.16 1.96 7.69
N ARG A 35 16.22 0.66 7.43
CA ARG A 35 17.17 -0.27 8.05
C ARG A 35 18.62 0.02 7.65
N ASN A 36 18.87 0.43 6.41
CA ASN A 36 20.21 0.57 5.86
C ASN A 36 20.70 2.02 5.72
N MET A 37 19.80 3.00 5.78
CA MET A 37 20.12 4.38 5.53
C MET A 37 20.85 5.03 6.73
N LYS A 38 22.15 5.28 6.55
CA LYS A 38 22.92 6.12 7.49
C LYS A 38 23.08 7.55 6.97
N ASN A 39 23.28 7.69 5.67
CA ASN A 39 23.44 8.98 5.00
C ASN A 39 22.65 8.95 3.68
N LEU A 40 21.84 9.96 3.46
CA LEU A 40 21.08 10.14 2.23
C LEU A 40 21.66 11.33 1.46
N ILE A 41 22.05 11.09 0.22
CA ILE A 41 22.50 12.14 -0.71
C ILE A 41 21.40 12.31 -1.76
N LEU A 42 20.80 13.49 -1.81
CA LEU A 42 19.86 13.86 -2.86
C LEU A 42 20.61 14.60 -3.94
N MET A 43 20.50 14.14 -5.18
CA MET A 43 21.16 14.74 -6.34
C MET A 43 20.12 15.48 -7.18
N ASN A 44 20.30 16.78 -7.33
CA ASN A 44 19.49 17.58 -8.23
C ASN A 44 19.83 17.26 -9.71
N GLY A 45 18.84 17.34 -10.58
CA GLY A 45 19.01 17.09 -12.01
C GLY A 45 18.92 15.61 -12.42
N ILE A 46 18.78 14.70 -11.46
CA ILE A 46 18.48 13.29 -11.71
C ILE A 46 17.02 13.05 -11.37
N CYS A 47 16.26 12.64 -12.36
CA CYS A 47 14.81 12.38 -12.19
C CYS A 47 14.35 11.21 -13.05
N VAL A 48 13.21 10.65 -12.67
CA VAL A 48 12.46 9.68 -13.46
C VAL A 48 11.04 10.21 -13.67
N TRP A 49 10.46 9.91 -14.81
CA TRP A 49 9.06 10.16 -15.08
C TRP A 49 8.28 8.91 -14.72
N HIS A 50 7.39 9.05 -13.78
CA HIS A 50 6.57 7.96 -13.28
C HIS A 50 5.10 8.31 -13.42
N GLU A 51 4.33 7.39 -13.96
CA GLU A 51 2.87 7.56 -14.03
C GLU A 51 2.27 7.73 -12.63
N PRO A 52 1.39 8.72 -12.40
CA PRO A 52 0.74 8.90 -11.12
C PRO A 52 0.07 7.62 -10.60
N PHE A 53 0.11 7.42 -9.29
CA PHE A 53 -0.46 6.21 -8.67
C PHE A 53 -1.98 6.14 -8.81
N GLU A 54 -2.63 7.27 -8.97
CA GLU A 54 -4.07 7.38 -9.20
C GLU A 54 -4.53 6.61 -10.43
N TYR A 55 -3.68 6.51 -11.45
CA TYR A 55 -3.96 5.76 -12.67
C TYR A 55 -3.63 4.25 -12.57
N LYS A 56 -2.94 3.86 -11.49
CA LYS A 56 -2.54 2.46 -11.23
C LYS A 56 -3.26 1.85 -10.04
N PHE A 57 -4.41 2.41 -9.69
CA PHE A 57 -5.14 1.94 -8.52
C PHE A 57 -5.59 0.49 -8.69
N SER A 58 -5.36 -0.32 -7.67
CA SER A 58 -5.86 -1.68 -7.55
C SER A 58 -6.40 -1.90 -6.14
N SER A 59 -7.51 -2.61 -6.02
CA SER A 59 -8.07 -2.99 -4.71
C SER A 59 -7.06 -3.72 -3.82
N SER A 60 -6.14 -4.51 -4.40
CA SER A 60 -5.08 -5.20 -3.65
C SER A 60 -4.19 -4.24 -2.85
N MET A 61 -4.09 -2.96 -3.24
CA MET A 61 -3.32 -1.96 -2.52
C MET A 61 -3.82 -1.76 -1.09
N TYR A 62 -5.12 -1.89 -0.83
CA TYR A 62 -5.67 -1.79 0.54
C TYR A 62 -5.08 -2.84 1.47
N TYR A 63 -4.93 -4.07 0.98
CA TYR A 63 -4.30 -5.15 1.71
C TYR A 63 -2.82 -4.86 1.99
N TYR A 64 -2.03 -4.56 0.93
CA TYR A 64 -0.59 -4.41 1.05
C TYR A 64 -0.17 -3.17 1.81
N ILE A 65 -0.74 -2.00 1.52
CA ILE A 65 -0.38 -0.75 2.19
C ILE A 65 -0.64 -0.88 3.70
N PHE A 66 -1.78 -1.44 4.08
CA PHE A 66 -2.13 -1.55 5.49
C PHE A 66 -1.27 -2.58 6.22
N ARG A 67 -1.17 -3.81 5.67
CA ARG A 67 -0.36 -4.89 6.27
C ARG A 67 1.11 -4.49 6.40
N ASN A 68 1.71 -4.01 5.31
CA ASN A 68 3.14 -3.76 5.26
C ASN A 68 3.53 -2.58 6.14
N ARG A 69 2.71 -1.53 6.22
CA ARG A 69 2.95 -0.44 7.16
C ARG A 69 2.91 -0.91 8.62
N LEU A 70 2.04 -1.83 8.98
CA LEU A 70 2.05 -2.41 10.33
C LEU A 70 3.33 -3.19 10.59
N ILE A 71 3.82 -3.94 9.59
CA ILE A 71 5.09 -4.67 9.67
C ILE A 71 6.25 -3.68 9.83
N ASP A 72 6.34 -2.65 8.99
CA ASP A 72 7.38 -1.64 9.05
C ASP A 72 7.41 -0.93 10.41
N ASN A 73 6.24 -0.53 10.92
CA ASN A 73 6.14 0.10 12.24
C ASN A 73 6.63 -0.83 13.36
N ALA A 74 6.30 -2.12 13.29
CA ALA A 74 6.70 -3.09 14.28
C ALA A 74 8.21 -3.37 14.26
N ILE A 75 8.81 -3.49 13.07
CA ILE A 75 10.24 -3.77 12.90
C ILE A 75 11.11 -2.59 13.31
N HIS A 76 10.69 -1.37 12.98
CA HIS A 76 11.45 -0.16 13.29
C HIS A 76 11.08 0.46 14.62
N GLU A 77 10.31 -0.26 15.46
CA GLU A 77 9.88 0.22 16.79
C GLU A 77 9.27 1.63 16.74
N ILE A 78 8.59 1.94 15.63
CA ILE A 78 7.92 3.24 15.47
C ILE A 78 6.76 3.28 16.47
N PRO A 79 6.68 4.30 17.34
CA PRO A 79 5.61 4.41 18.31
C PRO A 79 4.24 4.43 17.63
N TYR A 80 3.52 3.34 17.76
CA TYR A 80 2.20 3.17 17.15
C TYR A 80 1.30 2.42 18.12
N SER A 81 0.51 3.17 18.85
CA SER A 81 -0.35 2.61 19.88
C SER A 81 -1.53 1.84 19.28
N TYR A 82 -2.05 0.89 20.05
CA TYR A 82 -3.27 0.16 19.69
C TYR A 82 -4.45 1.11 19.38
N LYS A 83 -4.57 2.21 20.10
CA LYS A 83 -5.59 3.22 19.84
C LYS A 83 -5.41 3.90 18.48
N GLN A 84 -4.18 4.24 18.09
CA GLN A 84 -3.88 4.80 16.77
C GLN A 84 -4.21 3.80 15.67
N PHE A 85 -3.79 2.55 15.86
CA PHE A 85 -4.13 1.45 14.94
C PHE A 85 -5.64 1.33 14.72
N LEU A 86 -6.43 1.23 15.81
CA LEU A 86 -7.89 1.11 15.69
C LEU A 86 -8.54 2.33 15.05
N THR A 87 -8.06 3.52 15.39
CA THR A 87 -8.58 4.76 14.80
C THR A 87 -8.38 4.76 13.30
N GLU A 88 -7.18 4.48 12.85
CA GLU A 88 -6.83 4.49 11.44
C GLU A 88 -7.54 3.37 10.65
N LEU A 89 -7.54 2.14 11.20
CA LEU A 89 -8.31 1.03 10.60
C LEU A 89 -9.78 1.40 10.44
N LYS A 90 -10.38 2.00 11.48
CA LYS A 90 -11.77 2.44 11.45
C LYS A 90 -12.01 3.51 10.40
N GLU A 91 -11.13 4.51 10.29
CA GLU A 91 -11.27 5.60 9.31
C GLU A 91 -11.25 5.05 7.88
N TRP A 92 -10.27 4.20 7.55
CA TRP A 92 -10.18 3.59 6.23
C TRP A 92 -11.36 2.66 5.95
N PHE A 93 -11.70 1.82 6.91
CA PHE A 93 -12.80 0.86 6.80
C PHE A 93 -14.15 1.54 6.59
N VAL A 94 -14.47 2.54 7.41
CA VAL A 94 -15.71 3.30 7.33
C VAL A 94 -15.82 4.06 6.01
N ARG A 95 -14.71 4.67 5.55
CA ARG A 95 -14.67 5.33 4.24
C ARG A 95 -15.07 4.37 3.12
N GLU A 96 -14.47 3.17 3.10
CA GLU A 96 -14.78 2.17 2.06
C GLU A 96 -16.22 1.66 2.15
N LEU A 97 -16.77 1.52 3.36
CA LEU A 97 -18.18 1.16 3.55
C LEU A 97 -19.14 2.24 3.02
N PHE A 98 -18.92 3.49 3.38
CA PHE A 98 -19.78 4.60 2.93
C PHE A 98 -19.68 4.90 1.43
N THR A 99 -18.61 4.44 0.78
CA THR A 99 -18.46 4.51 -0.67
C THR A 99 -18.86 3.20 -1.38
N TYR A 100 -19.50 2.27 -0.66
CA TYR A 100 -19.96 0.97 -1.16
C TYR A 100 -18.85 0.07 -1.72
N ARG A 101 -17.60 0.31 -1.32
CA ARG A 101 -16.43 -0.47 -1.73
C ARG A 101 -16.12 -1.59 -0.73
N PHE A 102 -17.09 -2.46 -0.51
CA PHE A 102 -17.03 -3.53 0.52
C PHE A 102 -15.85 -4.48 0.37
N LYS A 103 -15.42 -4.77 -0.87
CA LYS A 103 -14.26 -5.62 -1.11
C LYS A 103 -12.97 -4.97 -0.63
N ASN A 104 -12.82 -3.65 -0.79
CA ASN A 104 -11.68 -2.91 -0.26
C ASN A 104 -11.67 -2.92 1.27
N ALA A 105 -12.84 -2.70 1.89
CA ALA A 105 -12.98 -2.80 3.34
C ALA A 105 -12.57 -4.19 3.86
N GLN A 106 -12.96 -5.26 3.16
CA GLN A 106 -12.55 -6.62 3.50
C GLN A 106 -11.04 -6.82 3.34
N LEU A 107 -10.43 -6.26 2.28
CA LEU A 107 -8.99 -6.36 2.07
C LEU A 107 -8.16 -5.64 3.14
N LEU A 108 -8.65 -4.53 3.70
CA LEU A 108 -8.04 -3.88 4.86
C LEU A 108 -8.01 -4.82 6.07
N LEU A 109 -9.13 -5.48 6.37
CA LEU A 109 -9.22 -6.46 7.48
C LEU A 109 -8.35 -7.68 7.23
N ASP A 110 -8.32 -8.18 6.00
CA ASP A 110 -7.44 -9.30 5.62
C ASP A 110 -5.98 -8.94 5.84
N GLY A 111 -5.55 -7.73 5.46
CA GLY A 111 -4.19 -7.25 5.69
C GLY A 111 -3.84 -7.13 7.18
N ALA A 112 -4.75 -6.60 7.99
CA ALA A 112 -4.58 -6.53 9.44
C ALA A 112 -4.48 -7.94 10.07
N ASN A 113 -5.35 -8.86 9.66
CA ASN A 113 -5.35 -10.24 10.15
C ASN A 113 -4.06 -10.99 9.77
N ASP A 114 -3.56 -10.79 8.55
CA ASP A 114 -2.33 -11.44 8.11
C ASP A 114 -1.10 -10.86 8.82
N PHE A 115 -1.09 -9.58 9.17
CA PHE A 115 -0.08 -9.00 10.07
C PHE A 115 -0.06 -9.70 11.44
N LEU A 116 -1.23 -10.00 12.01
CA LEU A 116 -1.33 -10.65 13.33
C LEU A 116 -0.83 -12.10 13.33
N LYS A 117 -0.63 -12.72 12.17
CA LYS A 117 -0.03 -14.07 12.08
C LYS A 117 1.49 -14.08 12.31
N GLY A 118 2.12 -12.90 12.28
CA GLY A 118 3.54 -12.74 12.56
C GLY A 118 4.45 -12.95 11.38
N ILE A 119 5.76 -12.76 11.65
CA ILE A 119 6.79 -12.75 10.60
C ILE A 119 7.04 -14.14 10.01
N ASP A 120 6.96 -15.20 10.81
CA ASP A 120 7.19 -16.57 10.35
C ASP A 120 6.18 -16.93 9.26
N TRP A 121 4.92 -16.61 9.48
CA TRP A 121 3.89 -16.80 8.46
C TRP A 121 4.21 -16.02 7.17
N LEU A 122 4.68 -14.78 7.30
CA LEU A 122 5.01 -13.95 6.12
C LEU A 122 6.14 -14.57 5.29
N ILE A 123 7.18 -15.09 5.94
CA ILE A 123 8.34 -15.68 5.28
C ILE A 123 7.96 -16.97 4.53
N GLU A 124 7.00 -17.72 5.04
CA GLU A 124 6.51 -18.96 4.43
C GLU A 124 5.61 -18.74 3.21
N GLN A 125 5.14 -17.51 2.98
CA GLN A 125 4.23 -17.25 1.87
C GLN A 125 4.96 -17.19 0.53
N ASP A 126 4.36 -17.84 -0.47
CA ASP A 126 4.61 -17.52 -1.87
C ASP A 126 3.93 -16.19 -2.21
N GLY A 127 4.74 -15.15 -2.45
CA GLY A 127 4.25 -13.79 -2.71
C GLY A 127 3.36 -13.70 -3.94
N GLU A 128 3.65 -14.43 -5.00
CA GLU A 128 2.85 -14.43 -6.23
C GLU A 128 1.49 -15.11 -6.04
N ALA A 129 1.49 -16.27 -5.36
CA ALA A 129 0.27 -16.99 -5.03
C ALA A 129 -0.63 -16.16 -4.10
N LEU A 130 -0.04 -15.53 -3.08
CA LEU A 130 -0.75 -14.64 -2.17
C LEU A 130 -1.34 -13.43 -2.93
N ASN A 131 -0.55 -12.80 -3.80
CA ASN A 131 -1.01 -11.67 -4.61
C ASN A 131 -2.18 -12.06 -5.53
N SER A 132 -2.10 -13.20 -6.20
CA SER A 132 -3.18 -13.71 -7.03
C SER A 132 -4.48 -13.90 -6.25
N LYS A 133 -4.38 -14.43 -5.02
CA LYS A 133 -5.52 -14.58 -4.11
C LYS A 133 -6.09 -13.22 -3.67
N VAL A 134 -5.24 -12.27 -3.31
CA VAL A 134 -5.65 -10.92 -2.88
C VAL A 134 -6.31 -10.16 -4.03
N MET A 135 -5.72 -10.20 -5.23
CA MET A 135 -6.31 -9.58 -6.43
C MET A 135 -7.66 -10.19 -6.80
N GLY A 136 -7.83 -11.49 -6.66
CA GLY A 136 -9.09 -12.18 -6.92
C GLY A 136 -10.25 -11.74 -6.01
N LYS A 137 -9.95 -11.21 -4.83
CA LYS A 137 -10.94 -10.66 -3.88
C LYS A 137 -11.36 -9.22 -4.21
N GLY A 138 -10.54 -8.47 -4.94
CA GLY A 138 -10.74 -7.05 -5.22
C GLY A 138 -11.74 -6.74 -6.32
N TYR A 139 -11.85 -5.45 -6.63
CA TYR A 139 -12.56 -4.97 -7.80
C TYR A 139 -11.64 -4.99 -9.01
N LYS A 140 -12.21 -5.32 -10.18
CA LYS A 140 -11.54 -5.14 -11.45
C LYS A 140 -11.86 -3.75 -11.99
N MET A 141 -10.84 -3.05 -12.46
CA MET A 141 -11.04 -1.80 -13.17
C MET A 141 -11.66 -2.07 -14.54
N GLN A 142 -12.63 -1.23 -14.92
CA GLN A 142 -13.25 -1.24 -16.24
C GLN A 142 -13.12 0.15 -16.83
N LEU A 143 -13.00 0.22 -18.14
CA LEU A 143 -13.06 1.49 -18.85
C LEU A 143 -14.49 2.04 -18.78
N ILE A 144 -14.61 3.36 -18.68
CA ILE A 144 -15.91 4.02 -18.52
C ILE A 144 -16.86 3.75 -19.70
N ASN A 145 -16.31 3.58 -20.90
CA ASN A 145 -17.06 3.25 -22.11
C ASN A 145 -17.52 1.78 -22.17
N GLU A 146 -17.04 0.93 -21.27
CA GLU A 146 -17.46 -0.46 -21.11
C GLU A 146 -18.58 -0.63 -20.07
N LEU A 147 -18.98 0.46 -19.41
CA LEU A 147 -20.06 0.41 -18.44
C LEU A 147 -21.42 0.29 -19.17
N GLU A 148 -22.22 -0.69 -18.77
CA GLU A 148 -23.54 -0.95 -19.32
C GLU A 148 -24.61 0.05 -18.85
N VAL A 149 -24.28 0.87 -17.86
CA VAL A 149 -25.21 1.87 -17.29
C VAL A 149 -24.80 3.28 -17.71
N PRO A 150 -25.77 4.19 -17.89
CA PRO A 150 -25.48 5.59 -18.14
C PRO A 150 -24.62 6.16 -17.01
N PHE A 151 -23.51 6.80 -17.36
CA PHE A 151 -22.58 7.38 -16.42
C PHE A 151 -22.43 8.88 -16.70
N ASP A 152 -22.83 9.71 -15.72
CA ASP A 152 -22.65 11.16 -15.79
C ASP A 152 -21.32 11.55 -15.13
N PHE A 153 -20.27 11.63 -15.94
CA PHE A 153 -18.93 11.96 -15.49
C PHE A 153 -18.84 13.30 -14.74
N PRO A 154 -19.44 14.41 -15.19
CA PRO A 154 -19.46 15.68 -14.47
C PRO A 154 -20.09 15.59 -13.06
N VAL A 155 -21.13 14.78 -12.90
CA VAL A 155 -21.76 14.55 -11.58
C VAL A 155 -20.86 13.75 -10.69
N TYR A 156 -20.25 12.68 -11.20
CA TYR A 156 -19.30 11.85 -10.47
C TYR A 156 -18.07 12.63 -10.01
N GLU A 157 -17.45 13.39 -10.91
CA GLU A 157 -16.30 14.23 -10.62
C GLU A 157 -16.57 15.24 -9.51
N ARG A 158 -17.69 15.95 -9.58
CA ARG A 158 -18.13 16.88 -8.52
C ARG A 158 -18.33 16.17 -7.18
N THR A 159 -18.88 14.97 -7.21
CA THR A 159 -19.11 14.18 -5.98
C THR A 159 -17.80 13.76 -5.33
N ILE A 160 -16.82 13.31 -6.11
CA ILE A 160 -15.49 12.97 -5.58
C ILE A 160 -14.81 14.17 -4.95
N HIS A 161 -14.77 15.31 -5.62
CA HIS A 161 -14.15 16.53 -5.07
C HIS A 161 -14.84 17.01 -3.79
N LEU A 162 -16.14 16.83 -3.66
CA LEU A 162 -16.85 17.12 -2.42
C LEU A 162 -16.45 16.19 -1.26
N PHE A 163 -16.12 14.92 -1.55
CA PHE A 163 -15.64 13.98 -0.54
C PHE A 163 -14.19 14.25 -0.17
N GLU A 164 -13.31 14.48 -1.13
CA GLU A 164 -11.90 14.80 -0.89
C GLU A 164 -11.72 16.09 -0.08
N GLY A 165 -12.51 17.13 -0.37
CA GLY A 165 -12.49 18.38 0.39
C GLY A 165 -13.01 18.30 1.83
N ARG A 166 -13.65 17.20 2.23
CA ARG A 166 -14.12 16.96 3.61
C ARG A 166 -13.21 16.04 4.43
N MET A 167 -12.19 15.47 3.81
CA MET A 167 -11.24 14.58 4.48
C MET A 167 -9.92 15.27 4.85
N HIS A 168 -9.81 16.56 4.62
CA HIS A 168 -8.79 17.46 5.14
C HIS A 168 -9.41 18.30 6.26
#